data_30a031279b1c373eb322c7c8e90cdaad
#
_entry.id   30a031279b1c373eb322c7c8e90cdaad
#
_cell.length_a   1.000
_cell.length_b   1.000
_cell.length_c   1.000
_cell.angle_alpha   90.00
_cell.angle_beta   90.00
_cell.angle_gamma   90.00
#
_symmetry.space_group_name_H-M   'P 1'
#
loop_
_entity.id
_entity.type
_entity.pdbx_description
1 polymer ?
#
loop_
_entity_poly.entity_id
_entity_poly.type
_entity_poly.pdbx_seq_one_letter_code
_entity_poly.pdbx_strand_id
1 'polypeptide(L)'
;MAAVMSRRALACLFAAARPRGGAPFASPRDAPLRWLSSAAKDLPARDPRLFCVVGSGPAGMYAADRLLTHYGASARVDILDKSPVPFGLVRSGVAPDHASTKSVVNRFEGVLSDPRVCFFGNAALGRDVSVDDLTPRYHAVVLAYGATGDRTLDVPGEDTLRGAISARRFVGWFNGDPEAHGDDVEISLHGAKNLSLHDEITACLTQHRDVSHEPCTHDDTAKDRSKREMLSNGDPTEIEKKPATAEAPTAVIFGLGNVALDCARILLRDARDLRETDICAAALATLERSEVKKVALIGRRGVAQAAFSPKELRELLNLPDVDVRVYDDEVTEADEADLEASRPRRRAREAIEKRKARGNDENEIENVEIESGTRRKNRKELSVRFLRSPSALVARDDDATRLGSVILEMNELRGPPGSRRAVGTGATETIRNVALALRSVGYRSKPLEEHFIVKSTHEPDRFKQSVPFDAARGVVPNAFGRVTHSVAPAMGGGEWQVPGLYVVGWLKRGPRGIIGDNLIDAEETVGALVADDARGMLRKPDYRFKDRGVAPLLEARKKSTVSKEGWRRIDAEERRRGAEAGKPREKITSVLEMLRVANEGG
;
A
#
# COMPACT_ATOMS: atom_id res chain seq x y z
N MET A 1 -4.76 -11.42 -23.24
CA MET A 1 -3.70 -12.20 -23.90
C MET A 1 -2.73 -12.70 -22.85
N ALA A 2 -2.81 -13.97 -22.49
CA ALA A 2 -1.94 -14.60 -21.50
C ALA A 2 -0.53 -14.74 -22.08
N ALA A 3 0.47 -14.13 -21.44
CA ALA A 3 1.85 -14.31 -21.81
C ALA A 3 2.32 -15.69 -21.34
N VAL A 4 2.58 -16.56 -22.28
CA VAL A 4 3.17 -17.88 -22.12
C VAL A 4 4.60 -17.70 -21.57
N MET A 5 4.81 -18.00 -20.30
CA MET A 5 6.16 -18.12 -19.75
C MET A 5 6.81 -19.42 -20.23
N SER A 6 8.00 -19.31 -20.77
CA SER A 6 8.76 -20.39 -21.39
C SER A 6 9.12 -21.49 -20.39
N ARG A 7 8.92 -22.74 -20.80
CA ARG A 7 9.25 -23.99 -20.08
C ARG A 7 10.72 -24.13 -19.61
N ARG A 8 11.59 -23.18 -19.91
CA ARG A 8 13.01 -23.19 -19.51
C ARG A 8 13.27 -22.73 -18.07
N ALA A 9 12.38 -21.95 -17.46
CA ALA A 9 12.57 -21.46 -16.09
C ALA A 9 12.30 -22.53 -15.02
N LEU A 10 11.47 -23.54 -15.31
CA LEU A 10 11.19 -24.63 -14.37
C LEU A 10 12.28 -25.70 -14.33
N ALA A 11 13.08 -25.84 -15.39
CA ALA A 11 14.10 -26.90 -15.47
C ALA A 11 15.37 -26.61 -14.65
N CYS A 12 15.66 -25.35 -14.31
CA CYS A 12 16.85 -24.97 -13.54
C CYS A 12 16.73 -25.16 -12.03
N LEU A 13 15.53 -25.33 -11.48
CA LEU A 13 15.31 -25.50 -10.04
C LEU A 13 15.46 -26.94 -9.53
N PHE A 14 15.54 -27.92 -10.42
CA PHE A 14 15.67 -29.35 -10.05
C PHE A 14 17.09 -29.93 -10.25
N ALA A 15 18.08 -29.12 -10.64
CA ALA A 15 19.42 -29.63 -10.99
C ALA A 15 20.45 -29.68 -9.85
N ALA A 16 20.12 -29.28 -8.61
CA ALA A 16 21.08 -29.09 -7.52
C ALA A 16 21.10 -30.18 -6.42
N ALA A 17 20.54 -31.37 -6.65
CA ALA A 17 20.69 -32.49 -5.69
C ALA A 17 20.84 -33.83 -6.43
N ARG A 18 22.06 -34.22 -6.84
CA ARG A 18 22.37 -35.57 -7.27
C ARG A 18 23.27 -36.27 -6.25
N PRO A 19 22.86 -37.41 -5.69
CA PRO A 19 23.78 -38.38 -5.12
C PRO A 19 24.44 -39.18 -6.26
N ARG A 20 25.71 -39.49 -6.12
CA ARG A 20 26.49 -40.30 -7.06
C ARG A 20 26.11 -41.78 -6.95
N GLY A 21 25.74 -42.37 -8.08
CA GLY A 21 25.74 -43.84 -8.27
C GLY A 21 24.44 -44.42 -8.82
N GLY A 22 24.47 -44.91 -10.11
CA GLY A 22 23.68 -46.03 -10.59
C GLY A 22 22.53 -45.72 -11.57
N ALA A 23 22.72 -46.21 -12.82
CA ALA A 23 21.78 -46.53 -13.91
C ALA A 23 21.02 -45.39 -14.65
N PRO A 24 20.81 -45.48 -15.95
CA PRO A 24 20.28 -44.40 -16.77
C PRO A 24 18.76 -44.32 -16.65
N PHE A 25 18.28 -43.17 -16.14
CA PHE A 25 16.87 -42.85 -16.16
C PHE A 25 16.47 -42.23 -17.50
N ALA A 26 15.36 -42.72 -18.06
CA ALA A 26 14.71 -42.20 -19.25
C ALA A 26 14.29 -40.74 -19.07
N SER A 27 14.38 -39.95 -20.14
CA SER A 27 14.06 -38.54 -20.22
C SER A 27 12.58 -38.26 -19.79
N PRO A 28 12.32 -37.26 -18.92
CA PRO A 28 10.94 -36.96 -18.52
C PRO A 28 10.25 -36.02 -19.53
N ARG A 29 10.22 -36.38 -20.81
CA ARG A 29 9.61 -35.54 -21.85
C ARG A 29 8.14 -35.83 -22.13
N ASP A 30 7.54 -36.91 -21.60
CA ASP A 30 6.21 -37.37 -21.98
C ASP A 30 5.30 -37.83 -20.84
N ALA A 31 5.49 -37.34 -19.63
CA ALA A 31 4.50 -37.58 -18.55
C ALA A 31 3.35 -36.56 -18.62
N PRO A 32 2.13 -36.96 -19.00
CA PRO A 32 1.00 -36.05 -19.01
C PRO A 32 0.61 -35.70 -17.58
N LEU A 33 0.29 -34.41 -17.35
CA LEU A 33 -0.24 -33.81 -16.10
C LEU A 33 -1.53 -34.51 -15.54
N ARG A 34 -1.93 -35.65 -16.09
CA ARG A 34 -3.05 -36.48 -15.65
C ARG A 34 -2.82 -37.23 -14.33
N TRP A 35 -1.58 -37.34 -13.86
CA TRP A 35 -1.28 -38.10 -12.63
C TRP A 35 -1.75 -37.44 -11.33
N LEU A 36 -1.96 -36.13 -11.32
CA LEU A 36 -2.39 -35.40 -10.12
C LEU A 36 -3.91 -35.43 -9.89
N SER A 37 -4.71 -35.79 -10.89
CA SER A 37 -6.17 -35.79 -10.76
C SER A 37 -6.79 -37.15 -10.43
N SER A 38 -6.08 -38.26 -10.65
CA SER A 38 -6.63 -39.60 -10.38
C SER A 38 -6.28 -40.17 -9.00
N ALA A 39 -5.20 -39.73 -8.38
CA ALA A 39 -4.81 -40.19 -7.04
C ALA A 39 -5.63 -39.59 -5.89
N ALA A 40 -6.48 -38.60 -6.15
CA ALA A 40 -7.27 -37.92 -5.13
C ALA A 40 -8.64 -38.59 -4.87
N LYS A 41 -9.03 -39.63 -5.62
CA LYS A 41 -10.37 -40.19 -5.54
C LYS A 41 -10.59 -41.33 -4.55
N ASP A 42 -9.53 -41.96 -4.03
CA ASP A 42 -9.63 -43.16 -3.19
C ASP A 42 -8.80 -43.13 -1.89
N LEU A 43 -8.47 -41.94 -1.40
CA LEU A 43 -7.92 -41.84 -0.05
C LEU A 43 -9.06 -41.93 0.97
N PRO A 44 -8.93 -42.77 2.05
CA PRO A 44 -9.92 -42.82 3.13
C PRO A 44 -10.11 -41.39 3.67
N ALA A 45 -11.34 -41.07 4.09
CA ALA A 45 -11.69 -39.76 4.63
C ALA A 45 -10.70 -39.39 5.75
N ARG A 46 -9.67 -38.64 5.39
CA ARG A 46 -8.73 -38.12 6.39
C ARG A 46 -9.48 -37.14 7.28
N ASP A 47 -9.20 -37.15 8.57
CA ASP A 47 -9.67 -36.11 9.47
C ASP A 47 -9.45 -34.72 8.81
N PRO A 48 -10.42 -33.82 8.88
CA PRO A 48 -10.30 -32.50 8.25
C PRO A 48 -9.06 -31.77 8.76
N ARG A 49 -8.32 -31.18 7.83
CA ARG A 49 -7.15 -30.35 8.14
C ARG A 49 -7.61 -28.92 8.38
N LEU A 50 -7.42 -28.43 9.59
CA LEU A 50 -7.73 -27.07 9.99
C LEU A 50 -6.52 -26.17 9.77
N PHE A 51 -6.70 -25.10 9.01
CA PHE A 51 -5.70 -24.09 8.76
C PHE A 51 -6.19 -22.72 9.20
N CYS A 52 -5.28 -21.87 9.69
CA CYS A 52 -5.55 -20.48 9.96
C CYS A 52 -4.68 -19.62 9.05
N VAL A 53 -5.28 -18.71 8.30
CA VAL A 53 -4.60 -17.71 7.50
C VAL A 53 -4.80 -16.35 8.17
N VAL A 54 -3.71 -15.70 8.57
CA VAL A 54 -3.74 -14.40 9.24
C VAL A 54 -3.43 -13.29 8.24
N GLY A 55 -4.46 -12.60 7.81
CA GLY A 55 -4.45 -11.57 6.77
C GLY A 55 -5.20 -12.02 5.52
N SER A 56 -6.21 -11.26 5.10
CA SER A 56 -7.04 -11.50 3.92
C SER A 56 -6.60 -10.71 2.68
N GLY A 57 -5.37 -10.18 2.70
CA GLY A 57 -4.77 -9.56 1.52
C GLY A 57 -4.43 -10.59 0.44
N PRO A 58 -3.86 -10.17 -0.72
CA PRO A 58 -3.56 -11.07 -1.84
C PRO A 58 -2.79 -12.33 -1.46
N ALA A 59 -1.79 -12.22 -0.59
CA ALA A 59 -0.97 -13.35 -0.17
C ALA A 59 -1.79 -14.39 0.61
N GLY A 60 -2.62 -13.92 1.56
CA GLY A 60 -3.49 -14.79 2.35
C GLY A 60 -4.59 -15.43 1.51
N MET A 61 -5.21 -14.68 0.60
CA MET A 61 -6.25 -15.21 -0.30
C MET A 61 -5.70 -16.26 -1.25
N TYR A 62 -4.50 -16.05 -1.82
CA TYR A 62 -3.85 -17.09 -2.63
C TYR A 62 -3.42 -18.30 -1.80
N ALA A 63 -2.96 -18.10 -0.56
CA ALA A 63 -2.63 -19.22 0.32
C ALA A 63 -3.86 -20.07 0.65
N ALA A 64 -5.00 -19.43 0.98
CA ALA A 64 -6.28 -20.11 1.20
C ALA A 64 -6.73 -20.88 -0.05
N ASP A 65 -6.68 -20.27 -1.24
CA ASP A 65 -6.99 -20.90 -2.53
C ASP A 65 -6.13 -22.17 -2.77
N ARG A 66 -4.82 -22.10 -2.49
CA ARG A 66 -3.92 -23.25 -2.64
C ARG A 66 -4.20 -24.35 -1.62
N LEU A 67 -4.46 -24.00 -0.35
CA LEU A 67 -4.87 -24.96 0.68
C LEU A 67 -6.16 -25.70 0.29
N LEU A 68 -7.19 -24.97 -0.16
CA LEU A 68 -8.44 -25.56 -0.63
C LEU A 68 -8.24 -26.48 -1.84
N THR A 69 -7.34 -26.10 -2.74
CA THR A 69 -7.02 -26.88 -3.94
C THR A 69 -6.28 -28.18 -3.59
N HIS A 70 -5.27 -28.12 -2.70
CA HIS A 70 -4.45 -29.29 -2.36
C HIS A 70 -5.17 -30.30 -1.46
N TYR A 71 -5.94 -29.82 -0.49
CA TYR A 71 -6.59 -30.69 0.49
C TYR A 71 -8.04 -31.08 0.11
N GLY A 72 -8.60 -30.45 -0.90
CA GLY A 72 -9.96 -30.78 -1.38
C GLY A 72 -10.99 -30.74 -0.24
N ALA A 73 -11.83 -31.76 -0.13
CA ALA A 73 -12.89 -31.85 0.87
C ALA A 73 -12.37 -31.90 2.33
N SER A 74 -11.10 -32.26 2.53
CA SER A 74 -10.48 -32.33 3.87
C SER A 74 -10.00 -30.96 4.38
N ALA A 75 -10.03 -29.89 3.56
CA ALA A 75 -9.62 -28.56 4.01
C ALA A 75 -10.70 -27.87 4.84
N ARG A 76 -10.28 -27.17 5.89
CA ARG A 76 -11.04 -26.12 6.60
C ARG A 76 -10.09 -24.96 6.81
N VAL A 77 -10.49 -23.75 6.42
CA VAL A 77 -9.63 -22.57 6.45
C VAL A 77 -10.35 -21.43 7.17
N ASP A 78 -9.79 -21.01 8.28
CA ASP A 78 -10.19 -19.78 8.96
C ASP A 78 -9.28 -18.64 8.51
N ILE A 79 -9.86 -17.53 8.06
CA ILE A 79 -9.15 -16.33 7.63
C ILE A 79 -9.44 -15.22 8.63
N LEU A 80 -8.39 -14.73 9.31
CA LEU A 80 -8.46 -13.61 10.23
C LEU A 80 -7.93 -12.36 9.57
N ASP A 81 -8.59 -11.23 9.77
CA ASP A 81 -8.05 -9.93 9.38
C ASP A 81 -8.32 -8.86 10.44
N LYS A 82 -7.34 -7.97 10.66
CA LYS A 82 -7.51 -6.81 11.54
C LYS A 82 -8.56 -5.82 11.03
N SER A 83 -8.70 -5.73 9.70
CA SER A 83 -9.75 -4.94 9.04
C SER A 83 -11.09 -5.66 9.11
N PRO A 84 -12.22 -4.93 9.29
CA PRO A 84 -13.56 -5.51 9.17
C PRO A 84 -13.83 -6.09 7.79
N VAL A 85 -13.14 -5.63 6.75
CA VAL A 85 -13.37 -5.96 5.35
C VAL A 85 -12.14 -6.65 4.73
N PRO A 86 -12.34 -7.63 3.82
CA PRO A 86 -11.25 -8.39 3.22
C PRO A 86 -10.52 -7.66 2.09
N PHE A 87 -9.52 -8.34 1.52
CA PHE A 87 -8.74 -8.04 0.32
C PHE A 87 -7.59 -7.07 0.52
N GLY A 88 -7.39 -6.50 1.70
CA GLY A 88 -6.24 -5.67 2.06
C GLY A 88 -5.94 -4.59 1.00
N LEU A 89 -4.69 -4.53 0.53
CA LEU A 89 -4.26 -3.49 -0.42
C LEU A 89 -4.91 -3.57 -1.82
N VAL A 90 -5.59 -4.64 -2.21
CA VAL A 90 -6.37 -4.62 -3.45
C VAL A 90 -7.55 -3.65 -3.30
N ARG A 91 -8.15 -3.63 -2.11
CA ARG A 91 -9.23 -2.71 -1.78
C ARG A 91 -8.75 -1.31 -1.44
N SER A 92 -7.76 -1.20 -0.54
CA SER A 92 -7.34 0.08 0.05
C SER A 92 -6.02 0.65 -0.51
N GLY A 93 -5.31 -0.08 -1.38
CA GLY A 93 -4.01 0.32 -1.88
C GLY A 93 -3.91 0.49 -3.40
N VAL A 94 -4.78 -0.15 -4.18
CA VAL A 94 -4.85 0.04 -5.65
C VAL A 94 -5.61 1.34 -5.93
N ALA A 95 -5.06 2.18 -6.81
CA ALA A 95 -5.68 3.45 -7.17
C ALA A 95 -7.10 3.28 -7.74
N PRO A 96 -8.04 4.22 -7.47
CA PRO A 96 -9.45 4.08 -7.85
C PRO A 96 -9.66 4.01 -9.36
N ASP A 97 -8.79 4.62 -10.15
CA ASP A 97 -8.80 4.60 -11.62
C ASP A 97 -8.20 3.31 -12.23
N HIS A 98 -7.70 2.38 -11.42
CA HIS A 98 -7.16 1.08 -11.85
C HIS A 98 -8.14 -0.08 -11.62
N ALA A 99 -9.38 0.05 -12.08
CA ALA A 99 -10.43 -0.96 -11.92
C ALA A 99 -10.02 -2.35 -12.45
N SER A 100 -9.25 -2.42 -13.54
CA SER A 100 -8.75 -3.68 -14.10
C SER A 100 -7.82 -4.44 -13.15
N THR A 101 -7.01 -3.74 -12.36
CA THR A 101 -6.14 -4.34 -11.34
C THR A 101 -6.97 -4.85 -10.16
N LYS A 102 -8.04 -4.13 -9.79
CA LYS A 102 -8.97 -4.53 -8.74
C LYS A 102 -9.79 -5.76 -9.10
N SER A 103 -9.92 -6.14 -10.38
CA SER A 103 -10.71 -7.29 -10.83
C SER A 103 -10.25 -8.63 -10.24
N VAL A 104 -9.04 -8.73 -9.68
CA VAL A 104 -8.57 -9.90 -8.94
C VAL A 104 -9.47 -10.24 -7.73
N VAL A 105 -10.21 -9.24 -7.22
CA VAL A 105 -11.22 -9.43 -6.15
C VAL A 105 -12.24 -10.49 -6.54
N ASN A 106 -12.64 -10.61 -7.79
CA ASN A 106 -13.61 -11.63 -8.25
C ASN A 106 -13.12 -13.05 -7.94
N ARG A 107 -11.82 -13.32 -8.06
CA ARG A 107 -11.23 -14.60 -7.67
C ARG A 107 -11.27 -14.79 -6.14
N PHE A 108 -10.95 -13.75 -5.40
CA PHE A 108 -10.91 -13.79 -3.94
C PHE A 108 -12.31 -13.95 -3.33
N GLU A 109 -13.33 -13.36 -3.94
CA GLU A 109 -14.74 -13.60 -3.59
C GLU A 109 -15.11 -15.08 -3.77
N GLY A 110 -14.62 -15.73 -4.82
CA GLY A 110 -14.78 -17.17 -5.00
C GLY A 110 -14.20 -17.98 -3.84
N VAL A 111 -13.02 -17.59 -3.33
CA VAL A 111 -12.39 -18.23 -2.16
C VAL A 111 -13.22 -18.00 -0.89
N LEU A 112 -13.65 -16.75 -0.63
CA LEU A 112 -14.47 -16.44 0.55
C LEU A 112 -15.83 -17.13 0.51
N SER A 113 -16.39 -17.33 -0.66
CA SER A 113 -17.70 -17.98 -0.84
C SER A 113 -17.64 -19.49 -0.63
N ASP A 114 -16.45 -20.10 -0.63
CA ASP A 114 -16.30 -21.54 -0.40
C ASP A 114 -16.84 -21.91 1.00
N PRO A 115 -17.68 -22.96 1.11
CA PRO A 115 -18.25 -23.38 2.41
C PRO A 115 -17.21 -23.87 3.41
N ARG A 116 -16.01 -24.23 2.98
CA ARG A 116 -14.88 -24.65 3.82
C ARG A 116 -14.11 -23.46 4.42
N VAL A 117 -14.43 -22.23 4.04
CA VAL A 117 -13.78 -21.01 4.54
C VAL A 117 -14.69 -20.32 5.55
N CYS A 118 -14.10 -19.91 6.68
CA CYS A 118 -14.69 -18.96 7.62
C CYS A 118 -13.86 -17.67 7.60
N PHE A 119 -14.53 -16.52 7.63
CA PHE A 119 -13.88 -15.22 7.70
C PHE A 119 -14.19 -14.53 9.03
N PHE A 120 -13.16 -13.96 9.63
CA PHE A 120 -13.22 -13.23 10.89
C PHE A 120 -12.54 -11.87 10.69
N GLY A 121 -13.28 -10.91 10.14
CA GLY A 121 -12.85 -9.51 10.04
C GLY A 121 -12.89 -8.83 11.42
N ASN A 122 -12.13 -7.75 11.59
CA ASN A 122 -11.95 -7.04 12.86
C ASN A 122 -11.32 -7.93 13.96
N ALA A 123 -10.54 -8.95 13.59
CA ALA A 123 -9.81 -9.82 14.50
C ALA A 123 -8.29 -9.74 14.25
N ALA A 124 -7.58 -9.02 15.09
CA ALA A 124 -6.15 -8.74 14.92
C ALA A 124 -5.28 -9.71 15.71
N LEU A 125 -4.32 -10.34 15.01
CA LEU A 125 -3.23 -11.05 15.66
C LEU A 125 -2.37 -10.06 16.46
N GLY A 126 -2.01 -10.42 17.70
CA GLY A 126 -1.25 -9.57 18.63
C GLY A 126 -2.14 -8.73 19.55
N ARG A 127 -3.35 -8.37 19.12
CA ARG A 127 -4.31 -7.61 19.93
C ARG A 127 -5.47 -8.47 20.45
N ASP A 128 -6.17 -9.15 19.54
CA ASP A 128 -7.38 -9.91 19.87
C ASP A 128 -7.10 -11.41 20.07
N VAL A 129 -6.12 -11.95 19.35
CA VAL A 129 -5.63 -13.33 19.46
C VAL A 129 -4.10 -13.36 19.37
N SER A 130 -3.46 -14.33 20.03
CA SER A 130 -2.02 -14.57 19.98
C SER A 130 -1.67 -15.77 19.09
N VAL A 131 -0.38 -15.93 18.76
CA VAL A 131 0.10 -17.16 18.11
C VAL A 131 -0.11 -18.37 19.00
N ASP A 132 0.06 -18.22 20.31
CA ASP A 132 -0.17 -19.29 21.31
C ASP A 132 -1.65 -19.68 21.42
N ASP A 133 -2.57 -18.76 21.15
CA ASP A 133 -3.98 -19.08 21.03
C ASP A 133 -4.29 -19.91 19.77
N LEU A 134 -3.62 -19.62 18.65
CA LEU A 134 -3.90 -20.25 17.36
C LEU A 134 -3.24 -21.63 17.22
N THR A 135 -1.97 -21.74 17.62
CA THR A 135 -1.18 -22.96 17.35
C THR A 135 -1.76 -24.26 17.92
N PRO A 136 -2.45 -24.31 19.08
CA PRO A 136 -3.10 -25.55 19.55
C PRO A 136 -4.43 -25.86 18.84
N ARG A 137 -4.97 -24.95 18.03
CA ARG A 137 -6.26 -25.10 17.36
C ARG A 137 -6.14 -25.56 15.91
N TYR A 138 -4.96 -25.35 15.29
CA TYR A 138 -4.77 -25.56 13.87
C TYR A 138 -3.60 -26.51 13.57
N HIS A 139 -3.68 -27.23 12.46
CA HIS A 139 -2.57 -28.02 11.93
C HIS A 139 -1.45 -27.11 11.46
N ALA A 140 -1.80 -25.95 10.90
CA ALA A 140 -0.86 -24.89 10.55
C ALA A 140 -1.50 -23.51 10.61
N VAL A 141 -0.68 -22.51 10.94
CA VAL A 141 -1.00 -21.08 10.90
C VAL A 141 -0.11 -20.43 9.85
N VAL A 142 -0.72 -19.72 8.88
CA VAL A 142 -0.04 -19.03 7.79
C VAL A 142 -0.13 -17.53 8.00
N LEU A 143 1.02 -16.91 8.30
CA LEU A 143 1.12 -15.47 8.51
C LEU A 143 1.14 -14.74 7.16
N ALA A 144 0.15 -13.88 6.91
CA ALA A 144 -0.07 -13.17 5.66
C ALA A 144 -0.48 -11.69 5.87
N TYR A 145 -0.21 -11.11 7.04
CA TYR A 145 -0.67 -9.76 7.42
C TYR A 145 0.11 -8.60 6.76
N GLY A 146 1.07 -8.92 5.89
CA GLY A 146 1.71 -7.96 4.99
C GLY A 146 2.66 -6.97 5.69
N ALA A 147 2.80 -5.78 5.08
CA ALA A 147 3.66 -4.70 5.57
C ALA A 147 2.78 -3.52 6.00
N THR A 148 2.75 -3.25 7.31
CA THR A 148 1.88 -2.23 7.93
C THR A 148 2.59 -0.91 8.21
N GLY A 149 3.92 -0.86 8.05
CA GLY A 149 4.73 0.34 8.25
C GLY A 149 5.28 0.91 6.96
N ASP A 150 5.83 2.11 7.07
CA ASP A 150 6.49 2.85 6.01
C ASP A 150 7.96 3.04 6.36
N ARG A 151 8.81 3.20 5.36
CA ARG A 151 10.17 3.68 5.54
C ARG A 151 10.15 5.19 5.71
N THR A 152 11.03 5.71 6.54
CA THR A 152 11.27 7.12 6.78
C THR A 152 12.29 7.69 5.79
N LEU A 153 12.32 9.01 5.64
CA LEU A 153 13.37 9.72 4.92
C LEU A 153 14.57 9.96 5.83
N ASP A 154 14.32 9.98 7.14
CA ASP A 154 15.28 10.27 8.21
C ASP A 154 15.92 11.66 8.06
N VAL A 155 15.09 12.68 7.75
CA VAL A 155 15.50 14.06 7.55
C VAL A 155 14.82 15.01 8.54
N PRO A 156 15.46 16.14 8.89
CA PRO A 156 14.83 17.18 9.73
C PRO A 156 13.47 17.62 9.17
N GLY A 157 12.51 17.83 10.06
CA GLY A 157 11.16 18.28 9.71
C GLY A 157 10.16 17.20 9.34
N GLU A 158 10.63 15.96 9.06
CA GLU A 158 9.76 14.87 8.59
C GLU A 158 8.64 14.52 9.58
N ASP A 159 8.96 14.43 10.87
CA ASP A 159 8.02 14.00 11.92
C ASP A 159 7.40 15.18 12.68
N THR A 160 7.77 16.43 12.35
CA THR A 160 7.35 17.61 13.09
C THR A 160 6.48 18.57 12.30
N LEU A 161 6.51 18.50 10.96
CA LEU A 161 5.77 19.42 10.11
C LEU A 161 4.50 18.76 9.55
N ARG A 162 3.37 19.45 9.68
CA ARG A 162 2.12 19.09 9.00
C ARG A 162 2.32 19.23 7.49
N GLY A 163 1.78 18.26 6.75
CA GLY A 163 1.95 18.14 5.30
C GLY A 163 3.08 17.16 4.89
N ALA A 164 3.83 16.60 5.84
CA ALA A 164 4.78 15.52 5.61
C ALA A 164 4.13 14.16 5.89
N ILE A 165 3.55 13.51 4.88
CA ILE A 165 2.66 12.34 5.02
C ILE A 165 3.24 11.14 4.28
N SER A 166 3.03 9.91 4.78
CA SER A 166 3.39 8.72 3.99
C SER A 166 2.44 8.52 2.82
N ALA A 167 2.97 8.11 1.67
CA ALA A 167 2.16 7.80 0.49
C ALA A 167 1.13 6.70 0.78
N ARG A 168 1.43 5.74 1.68
CA ARG A 168 0.47 4.72 2.11
C ARG A 168 -0.76 5.33 2.76
N ARG A 169 -0.58 6.32 3.66
CA ARG A 169 -1.70 7.01 4.31
C ARG A 169 -2.49 7.83 3.31
N PHE A 170 -1.82 8.53 2.39
CA PHE A 170 -2.48 9.28 1.32
C PHE A 170 -3.27 8.36 0.38
N VAL A 171 -2.72 7.20 0.03
CA VAL A 171 -3.42 6.17 -0.77
C VAL A 171 -4.62 5.59 -0.02
N GLY A 172 -4.47 5.29 1.26
CA GLY A 172 -5.58 4.86 2.11
C GLY A 172 -6.68 5.92 2.19
N TRP A 173 -6.32 7.20 2.32
CA TRP A 173 -7.25 8.31 2.38
C TRP A 173 -8.12 8.38 1.12
N PHE A 174 -7.56 8.41 -0.09
CA PHE A 174 -8.41 8.47 -1.27
C PHE A 174 -9.15 7.15 -1.58
N ASN A 175 -8.71 6.03 -1.03
CA ASN A 175 -9.39 4.74 -1.14
C ASN A 175 -10.44 4.49 -0.04
N GLY A 176 -10.63 5.40 0.91
CA GLY A 176 -11.58 5.22 2.01
C GLY A 176 -11.19 4.11 2.99
N ASP A 177 -9.88 3.97 3.26
CA ASP A 177 -9.39 3.06 4.29
C ASP A 177 -9.78 3.59 5.68
N PRO A 178 -10.48 2.83 6.53
CA PRO A 178 -10.85 3.27 7.87
C PRO A 178 -9.66 3.73 8.72
N GLU A 179 -8.46 3.11 8.54
CA GLU A 179 -7.24 3.55 9.24
C GLU A 179 -6.78 4.95 8.80
N ALA A 180 -7.28 5.48 7.68
CA ALA A 180 -6.96 6.81 7.19
C ALA A 180 -8.08 7.84 7.41
N HIS A 181 -9.26 7.41 7.85
CA HIS A 181 -10.44 8.27 8.08
C HIS A 181 -10.99 8.22 9.50
N GLY A 182 -10.54 7.26 10.33
CA GLY A 182 -11.06 7.11 11.69
C GLY A 182 -10.73 8.32 12.57
N ASP A 183 -11.67 8.68 13.44
CA ASP A 183 -11.52 9.75 14.43
C ASP A 183 -10.38 9.46 15.42
N ASP A 184 -9.98 8.19 15.56
CA ASP A 184 -8.88 7.73 16.41
C ASP A 184 -7.49 7.86 15.76
N VAL A 185 -7.41 8.32 14.51
CA VAL A 185 -6.12 8.53 13.81
C VAL A 185 -5.57 9.90 14.18
N GLU A 186 -5.27 10.08 15.47
CA GLU A 186 -4.53 11.23 15.95
C GLU A 186 -3.12 11.23 15.37
N ILE A 187 -2.79 12.28 14.62
CA ILE A 187 -1.40 12.57 14.29
C ILE A 187 -0.84 13.31 15.51
N SER A 188 -0.19 12.57 16.40
CA SER A 188 0.54 13.14 17.51
C SER A 188 1.77 13.87 16.97
N LEU A 189 1.59 15.14 16.59
CA LEU A 189 2.69 16.06 16.38
C LEU A 189 2.96 16.74 17.72
N HIS A 190 4.20 16.71 18.19
CA HIS A 190 4.59 17.35 19.44
C HIS A 190 4.15 18.82 19.46
N GLY A 191 3.09 19.11 20.25
CA GLY A 191 2.62 20.47 20.52
C GLY A 191 1.57 21.08 19.59
N ALA A 192 1.05 20.35 18.58
CA ALA A 192 -0.04 20.83 17.72
C ALA A 192 -1.39 20.22 18.12
N LYS A 193 -2.51 20.94 17.84
CA LYS A 193 -3.87 20.39 17.98
C LYS A 193 -3.98 19.12 17.14
N ASN A 194 -4.52 18.06 17.72
CA ASN A 194 -4.80 16.80 17.04
C ASN A 194 -5.78 17.05 15.88
N LEU A 195 -5.30 16.89 14.65
CA LEU A 195 -6.13 16.95 13.45
C LEU A 195 -6.30 15.54 12.90
N SER A 196 -7.48 15.24 12.35
CA SER A 196 -7.64 14.00 11.59
C SER A 196 -6.74 14.04 10.34
N LEU A 197 -6.36 12.86 9.81
CA LEU A 197 -5.59 12.80 8.57
C LEU A 197 -6.34 13.46 7.40
N HIS A 198 -7.67 13.34 7.39
CA HIS A 198 -8.51 13.98 6.37
C HIS A 198 -8.40 15.50 6.45
N ASP A 199 -8.48 16.09 7.64
CA ASP A 199 -8.37 17.54 7.84
C ASP A 199 -6.96 18.02 7.47
N GLU A 200 -5.91 17.28 7.83
CA GLU A 200 -4.54 17.61 7.45
C GLU A 200 -4.36 17.64 5.94
N ILE A 201 -4.77 16.59 5.24
CA ILE A 201 -4.67 16.52 3.77
C ILE A 201 -5.53 17.62 3.14
N THR A 202 -6.75 17.85 3.64
CA THR A 202 -7.63 18.90 3.15
C THR A 202 -6.97 20.27 3.31
N ALA A 203 -6.44 20.59 4.49
CA ALA A 203 -5.75 21.84 4.72
C ALA A 203 -4.51 22.04 3.83
N CYS A 204 -3.76 20.96 3.56
CA CYS A 204 -2.62 20.99 2.64
C CYS A 204 -3.04 21.24 1.18
N LEU A 205 -4.12 20.62 0.73
CA LEU A 205 -4.57 20.71 -0.66
C LEU A 205 -5.33 22.00 -0.98
N THR A 206 -6.03 22.57 0.00
CA THR A 206 -6.90 23.76 -0.20
C THR A 206 -6.33 25.05 0.37
N GLN A 207 -5.16 25.00 0.98
CA GLN A 207 -4.50 26.14 1.66
C GLN A 207 -5.43 26.95 2.59
N HIS A 208 -6.50 26.33 3.10
CA HIS A 208 -7.38 27.02 4.05
C HIS A 208 -6.55 27.54 5.24
N ARG A 209 -6.49 28.86 5.37
CA ARG A 209 -6.10 29.51 6.62
C ARG A 209 -7.14 29.05 7.64
N ASP A 210 -6.71 28.54 8.80
CA ASP A 210 -7.60 28.22 9.90
C ASP A 210 -8.44 29.47 10.23
N VAL A 211 -9.65 29.52 9.70
CA VAL A 211 -10.67 30.44 10.21
C VAL A 211 -11.04 29.83 11.56
N SER A 212 -10.53 30.41 12.63
CA SER A 212 -10.97 30.10 13.98
C SER A 212 -12.50 30.01 13.98
N HIS A 213 -13.02 28.84 14.33
CA HIS A 213 -14.44 28.69 14.62
C HIS A 213 -14.81 29.61 15.80
N GLU A 214 -15.17 30.83 15.50
CA GLU A 214 -16.03 31.57 16.42
C GLU A 214 -17.44 30.96 16.29
N PRO A 215 -18.07 30.57 17.40
CA PRO A 215 -19.41 30.03 17.33
C PRO A 215 -20.33 31.15 16.84
N CYS A 216 -21.05 30.90 15.74
CA CYS A 216 -22.14 31.78 15.30
C CYS A 216 -23.20 31.82 16.38
N THR A 217 -23.16 32.84 17.23
CA THR A 217 -24.31 33.23 18.01
C THR A 217 -25.21 34.10 17.11
N HIS A 218 -26.31 33.50 16.66
CA HIS A 218 -27.43 34.26 16.11
C HIS A 218 -27.94 35.22 17.19
N ASP A 219 -27.73 36.50 17.00
CA ASP A 219 -28.54 37.53 17.64
C ASP A 219 -28.92 38.57 16.57
N ASP A 220 -30.18 38.47 16.16
CA ASP A 220 -30.83 39.42 15.28
C ASP A 220 -31.16 40.69 16.04
N THR A 221 -30.39 41.77 15.87
CA THR A 221 -30.91 43.12 16.12
C THR A 221 -30.43 44.08 15.05
N ALA A 222 -31.40 44.48 14.23
CA ALA A 222 -31.30 45.55 13.26
C ALA A 222 -31.03 46.90 13.95
N LYS A 223 -29.81 47.43 13.83
CA LYS A 223 -29.49 48.87 13.97
C LYS A 223 -28.00 49.09 13.70
N ASP A 224 -27.61 49.32 12.46
CA ASP A 224 -26.61 50.32 12.09
C ASP A 224 -26.46 50.44 10.56
N ARG A 225 -27.43 51.14 9.96
CA ARG A 225 -27.41 51.51 8.54
C ARG A 225 -27.00 52.95 8.27
N SER A 226 -26.39 53.65 9.24
CA SER A 226 -26.16 55.10 9.13
C SER A 226 -24.69 55.55 9.23
N LYS A 227 -23.71 54.68 9.03
CA LYS A 227 -22.27 55.08 9.09
C LYS A 227 -21.42 54.71 7.86
N ARG A 228 -22.04 54.50 6.71
CA ARG A 228 -21.30 54.13 5.47
C ARG A 228 -21.30 55.19 4.37
N GLU A 229 -21.71 56.42 4.68
CA GLU A 229 -21.77 57.52 3.67
C GLU A 229 -20.97 58.77 4.04
N MET A 230 -19.81 58.65 4.63
CA MET A 230 -18.87 59.79 4.71
C MET A 230 -17.42 59.29 4.76
N LEU A 231 -16.86 58.89 3.63
CA LEU A 231 -15.41 58.89 3.34
C LEU A 231 -15.19 58.47 1.87
N SER A 232 -15.62 59.29 0.94
CA SER A 232 -15.25 59.24 -0.47
C SER A 232 -14.72 60.60 -0.89
N ASN A 233 -13.47 60.89 -0.59
CA ASN A 233 -12.67 61.90 -1.29
C ASN A 233 -11.20 61.56 -1.02
N GLY A 234 -10.62 60.70 -1.82
CA GLY A 234 -9.20 60.35 -1.88
C GLY A 234 -8.77 60.27 -3.34
N ASP A 235 -7.72 60.98 -3.67
CA ASP A 235 -7.09 61.24 -4.93
C ASP A 235 -6.87 59.96 -5.79
N PRO A 236 -7.18 59.94 -7.11
CA PRO A 236 -7.13 58.77 -7.97
C PRO A 236 -5.75 58.54 -8.64
N THR A 237 -4.65 58.57 -7.88
CA THR A 237 -3.29 58.34 -8.47
C THR A 237 -2.44 57.31 -7.73
N GLU A 238 -2.95 56.55 -6.79
CA GLU A 238 -2.27 55.33 -6.36
C GLU A 238 -2.80 54.12 -7.16
N ILE A 239 -2.05 53.74 -8.20
CA ILE A 239 -2.16 52.44 -8.86
C ILE A 239 -1.85 51.41 -7.80
N GLU A 240 -2.88 50.85 -7.16
CA GLU A 240 -2.77 49.64 -6.34
C GLU A 240 -2.04 48.58 -7.20
N LYS A 241 -0.77 48.31 -6.89
CA LYS A 241 -0.05 47.15 -7.40
C LYS A 241 -0.85 45.94 -6.96
N LYS A 242 -1.65 45.40 -7.90
CA LYS A 242 -2.30 44.10 -7.74
C LYS A 242 -1.27 43.13 -7.17
N PRO A 243 -1.51 42.50 -6.00
CA PRO A 243 -0.53 41.61 -5.41
C PRO A 243 -0.13 40.59 -6.46
N ALA A 244 1.17 40.38 -6.63
CA ALA A 244 1.74 39.38 -7.56
C ALA A 244 0.95 38.09 -7.31
N THR A 245 0.36 37.53 -8.36
CA THR A 245 -0.48 36.32 -8.28
C THR A 245 0.33 35.26 -7.54
N ALA A 246 -0.11 34.89 -6.34
CA ALA A 246 0.59 33.92 -5.49
C ALA A 246 0.84 32.64 -6.31
N GLU A 247 2.09 32.21 -6.35
CA GLU A 247 2.47 30.99 -7.09
C GLU A 247 1.68 29.80 -6.54
N ALA A 248 1.16 28.94 -7.44
CA ALA A 248 0.36 27.79 -7.04
C ALA A 248 1.20 26.81 -6.17
N PRO A 249 0.62 26.22 -5.13
CA PRO A 249 1.32 25.32 -4.24
C PRO A 249 1.76 24.04 -4.94
N THR A 250 2.89 23.50 -4.45
CA THR A 250 3.53 22.30 -4.98
C THR A 250 3.31 21.11 -4.04
N ALA A 251 3.01 19.93 -4.60
CA ALA A 251 3.15 18.66 -3.90
C ALA A 251 4.46 17.98 -4.33
N VAL A 252 5.27 17.56 -3.36
CA VAL A 252 6.52 16.85 -3.59
C VAL A 252 6.36 15.39 -3.19
N ILE A 253 6.76 14.46 -4.06
CA ILE A 253 6.64 13.01 -3.82
C ILE A 253 8.03 12.39 -3.88
N PHE A 254 8.51 11.86 -2.76
CA PHE A 254 9.80 11.20 -2.66
C PHE A 254 9.69 9.73 -3.01
N GLY A 255 10.33 9.33 -4.09
CA GLY A 255 10.35 7.97 -4.63
C GLY A 255 9.82 7.88 -6.06
N LEU A 256 10.35 6.91 -6.81
CA LEU A 256 9.97 6.64 -8.20
C LEU A 256 9.49 5.18 -8.35
N GLY A 257 8.50 4.81 -7.52
CA GLY A 257 7.77 3.54 -7.62
C GLY A 257 6.34 3.74 -8.11
N ASN A 258 5.60 2.66 -8.40
CA ASN A 258 4.23 2.74 -8.89
C ASN A 258 3.30 3.52 -7.95
N VAL A 259 3.46 3.38 -6.63
CA VAL A 259 2.67 4.14 -5.64
C VAL A 259 2.92 5.65 -5.75
N ALA A 260 4.17 6.06 -6.02
CA ALA A 260 4.47 7.48 -6.25
C ALA A 260 3.78 8.01 -7.51
N LEU A 261 3.75 7.20 -8.59
CA LEU A 261 3.06 7.55 -9.82
C LEU A 261 1.55 7.62 -9.61
N ASP A 262 0.96 6.69 -8.84
CA ASP A 262 -0.46 6.72 -8.47
C ASP A 262 -0.81 8.00 -7.71
N CYS A 263 -0.03 8.37 -6.71
CA CYS A 263 -0.23 9.62 -5.95
C CYS A 263 -0.14 10.86 -6.88
N ALA A 264 0.87 10.91 -7.75
CA ALA A 264 1.02 12.00 -8.70
C ALA A 264 -0.17 12.08 -9.67
N ARG A 265 -0.62 10.94 -10.19
CA ARG A 265 -1.74 10.86 -11.11
C ARG A 265 -3.05 11.35 -10.48
N ILE A 266 -3.35 10.92 -9.25
CA ILE A 266 -4.54 11.36 -8.52
C ILE A 266 -4.51 12.87 -8.23
N LEU A 267 -3.36 13.46 -7.92
CA LEU A 267 -3.22 14.91 -7.72
C LEU A 267 -3.32 15.71 -9.01
N LEU A 268 -2.83 15.15 -10.12
CA LEU A 268 -2.76 15.83 -11.42
C LEU A 268 -4.03 15.66 -12.26
N ARG A 269 -4.72 14.54 -12.11
CA ARG A 269 -5.95 14.26 -12.87
C ARG A 269 -7.04 15.27 -12.55
N ASP A 270 -7.92 15.55 -13.51
CA ASP A 270 -9.15 16.29 -13.23
C ASP A 270 -10.02 15.45 -12.26
N ALA A 271 -10.44 16.06 -11.18
CA ALA A 271 -11.26 15.37 -10.19
C ALA A 271 -12.59 14.86 -10.77
N ARG A 272 -13.09 15.51 -11.85
CA ARG A 272 -14.30 15.07 -12.58
C ARG A 272 -14.15 13.67 -13.18
N ASP A 273 -12.94 13.32 -13.65
CA ASP A 273 -12.65 11.99 -14.20
C ASP A 273 -12.63 10.89 -13.13
N LEU A 274 -12.49 11.27 -11.87
CA LEU A 274 -12.48 10.35 -10.73
C LEU A 274 -13.88 10.04 -10.19
N ARG A 275 -14.90 10.82 -10.55
CA ARG A 275 -16.28 10.67 -10.04
C ARG A 275 -16.89 9.31 -10.32
N GLU A 276 -16.57 8.71 -11.47
CA GLU A 276 -17.07 7.39 -11.88
C GLU A 276 -16.25 6.24 -11.32
N THR A 277 -15.24 6.50 -10.50
CA THR A 277 -14.39 5.50 -9.87
C THR A 277 -14.86 5.17 -8.44
N ASP A 278 -14.20 4.22 -7.77
CA ASP A 278 -14.48 3.89 -6.37
C ASP A 278 -13.71 4.79 -5.37
N ILE A 279 -13.33 6.01 -5.78
CA ILE A 279 -12.72 7.01 -4.88
C ILE A 279 -13.68 7.37 -3.75
N CYS A 280 -13.13 7.59 -2.56
CA CYS A 280 -13.92 8.04 -1.41
C CYS A 280 -14.49 9.45 -1.66
N ALA A 281 -15.78 9.66 -1.35
CA ALA A 281 -16.47 10.94 -1.59
C ALA A 281 -15.79 12.12 -0.89
N ALA A 282 -15.34 11.95 0.37
CA ALA A 282 -14.62 12.99 1.10
C ALA A 282 -13.31 13.40 0.42
N ALA A 283 -12.55 12.42 -0.09
CA ALA A 283 -11.33 12.68 -0.82
C ALA A 283 -11.60 13.37 -2.17
N LEU A 284 -12.62 12.92 -2.90
CA LEU A 284 -13.05 13.55 -4.15
C LEU A 284 -13.40 15.03 -3.95
N ALA A 285 -14.22 15.33 -2.95
CA ALA A 285 -14.61 16.71 -2.62
C ALA A 285 -13.41 17.60 -2.26
N THR A 286 -12.38 17.04 -1.61
CA THR A 286 -11.13 17.75 -1.32
C THR A 286 -10.31 17.98 -2.58
N LEU A 287 -10.18 16.97 -3.46
CA LEU A 287 -9.44 17.10 -4.72
C LEU A 287 -10.09 18.09 -5.68
N GLU A 288 -11.43 18.20 -5.71
CA GLU A 288 -12.16 19.21 -6.50
C GLU A 288 -11.82 20.63 -6.08
N ARG A 289 -11.52 20.86 -4.80
CA ARG A 289 -11.13 22.16 -4.24
C ARG A 289 -9.61 22.36 -4.18
N SER A 290 -8.83 21.41 -4.63
CA SER A 290 -7.37 21.44 -4.51
C SER A 290 -6.76 22.61 -5.29
N GLU A 291 -5.93 23.39 -4.61
CA GLU A 291 -5.12 24.47 -5.20
C GLU A 291 -3.77 23.99 -5.73
N VAL A 292 -3.39 22.74 -5.43
CA VAL A 292 -2.14 22.13 -5.91
C VAL A 292 -2.19 22.01 -7.43
N LYS A 293 -1.27 22.71 -8.10
CA LYS A 293 -1.13 22.69 -9.57
C LYS A 293 0.20 22.08 -10.02
N LYS A 294 1.17 21.99 -9.11
CA LYS A 294 2.51 21.47 -9.41
C LYS A 294 2.75 20.19 -8.61
N VAL A 295 3.25 19.15 -9.27
CA VAL A 295 3.67 17.91 -8.62
C VAL A 295 5.11 17.60 -9.02
N ALA A 296 5.99 17.44 -8.03
CA ALA A 296 7.38 17.07 -8.24
C ALA A 296 7.64 15.63 -7.76
N LEU A 297 7.99 14.73 -8.68
CA LEU A 297 8.47 13.39 -8.38
C LEU A 297 9.98 13.40 -8.19
N ILE A 298 10.47 13.00 -7.03
CA ILE A 298 11.89 13.08 -6.65
C ILE A 298 12.48 11.67 -6.51
N GLY A 299 13.49 11.37 -7.33
CA GLY A 299 14.24 10.13 -7.31
C GLY A 299 15.70 10.31 -6.92
N ARG A 300 16.16 9.60 -5.89
CA ARG A 300 17.56 9.68 -5.45
C ARG A 300 18.57 9.08 -6.42
N ARG A 301 18.13 8.27 -7.38
CA ARG A 301 18.94 7.61 -8.39
C ARG A 301 18.46 7.99 -9.78
N GLY A 302 19.15 7.51 -10.82
CA GLY A 302 18.79 7.75 -12.21
C GLY A 302 17.55 6.95 -12.68
N VAL A 303 17.17 7.19 -13.93
CA VAL A 303 16.02 6.54 -14.58
C VAL A 303 16.17 5.02 -14.64
N ALA A 304 17.39 4.54 -14.82
CA ALA A 304 17.68 3.10 -14.90
C ALA A 304 17.44 2.35 -13.59
N GLN A 305 17.46 3.04 -12.44
CA GLN A 305 17.24 2.45 -11.12
C GLN A 305 15.84 2.73 -10.57
N ALA A 306 14.97 3.41 -11.32
CA ALA A 306 13.60 3.66 -10.93
C ALA A 306 12.79 2.35 -10.83
N ALA A 307 11.86 2.30 -9.86
CA ALA A 307 11.11 1.09 -9.54
C ALA A 307 9.72 1.04 -10.19
N PHE A 308 9.34 2.06 -10.92
CA PHE A 308 8.05 2.09 -11.62
C PHE A 308 8.03 1.13 -12.83
N SER A 309 6.83 0.70 -13.21
CA SER A 309 6.62 -0.05 -14.45
C SER A 309 6.49 0.91 -15.65
N PRO A 310 6.94 0.51 -16.85
CA PRO A 310 6.78 1.33 -18.06
C PRO A 310 5.32 1.62 -18.43
N LYS A 311 4.39 0.78 -17.98
CA LYS A 311 2.94 0.98 -18.21
C LYS A 311 2.45 2.16 -17.38
N GLU A 312 2.67 2.11 -16.07
CA GLU A 312 2.25 3.16 -15.13
C GLU A 312 2.89 4.51 -15.46
N LEU A 313 4.20 4.48 -15.81
CA LEU A 313 4.89 5.70 -16.23
C LEU A 313 4.25 6.34 -17.47
N ARG A 314 3.96 5.54 -18.52
CA ARG A 314 3.32 6.05 -19.73
C ARG A 314 1.93 6.61 -19.47
N GLU A 315 1.17 6.01 -18.58
CA GLU A 315 -0.14 6.50 -18.17
C GLU A 315 -0.03 7.90 -17.55
N LEU A 316 0.91 8.10 -16.62
CA LEU A 316 1.16 9.40 -16.00
C LEU A 316 1.65 10.45 -17.00
N LEU A 317 2.62 10.10 -17.86
CA LEU A 317 3.19 11.02 -18.84
C LEU A 317 2.22 11.45 -19.95
N ASN A 318 1.13 10.71 -20.16
CA ASN A 318 0.10 11.02 -21.16
C ASN A 318 -1.20 11.58 -20.54
N LEU A 319 -1.15 12.06 -19.30
CA LEU A 319 -2.30 12.75 -18.72
C LEU A 319 -2.67 13.99 -19.58
N PRO A 320 -3.96 14.17 -19.88
CA PRO A 320 -4.42 15.36 -20.58
C PRO A 320 -4.22 16.61 -19.69
N ASP A 321 -3.99 17.76 -20.30
CA ASP A 321 -3.84 19.06 -19.64
C ASP A 321 -2.77 19.13 -18.54
N VAL A 322 -1.72 18.30 -18.65
CA VAL A 322 -0.57 18.29 -17.75
C VAL A 322 0.71 18.56 -18.54
N ASP A 323 1.43 19.60 -18.15
CA ASP A 323 2.75 19.90 -18.66
C ASP A 323 3.79 19.04 -17.96
N VAL A 324 4.55 18.26 -18.71
CA VAL A 324 5.54 17.33 -18.15
C VAL A 324 6.95 17.86 -18.42
N ARG A 325 7.70 18.08 -17.34
CA ARG A 325 9.11 18.51 -17.39
C ARG A 325 10.02 17.40 -16.84
N VAL A 326 11.01 17.05 -17.63
CA VAL A 326 12.10 16.15 -17.22
C VAL A 326 13.42 16.85 -17.55
N TYR A 327 14.31 16.92 -16.58
CA TYR A 327 15.56 17.69 -16.69
C TYR A 327 16.66 16.84 -17.33
N ASP A 328 17.34 17.40 -18.36
CA ASP A 328 18.32 16.66 -19.18
C ASP A 328 19.61 16.32 -18.45
N ASP A 329 20.06 17.21 -17.60
CA ASP A 329 21.27 17.07 -16.78
C ASP A 329 21.18 15.97 -15.70
N GLU A 330 19.98 15.42 -15.52
CA GLU A 330 19.71 14.37 -14.53
C GLU A 330 19.74 12.95 -15.12
N VAL A 331 19.92 12.82 -16.42
CA VAL A 331 20.07 11.53 -17.11
C VAL A 331 21.53 11.34 -17.49
N THR A 332 22.21 10.43 -16.83
CA THR A 332 23.67 10.27 -16.93
C THR A 332 24.08 9.14 -17.87
N GLU A 333 25.32 9.17 -18.39
CA GLU A 333 25.94 8.05 -19.12
C GLU A 333 25.98 6.76 -18.28
N ALA A 334 26.04 6.89 -16.94
CA ALA A 334 25.97 5.76 -16.03
C ALA A 334 24.67 4.97 -16.13
N ASP A 335 23.58 5.61 -16.56
CA ASP A 335 22.30 4.94 -16.77
C ASP A 335 22.31 4.01 -17.99
N GLU A 336 23.09 4.29 -19.01
CA GLU A 336 23.08 3.50 -20.26
C GLU A 336 23.49 2.06 -20.04
N ALA A 337 24.57 1.81 -19.29
CA ALA A 337 25.02 0.46 -18.96
C ALA A 337 23.98 -0.34 -18.13
N ASP A 338 23.22 0.34 -17.26
CA ASP A 338 22.14 -0.27 -16.48
C ASP A 338 20.86 -0.50 -17.31
N LEU A 339 20.65 0.32 -18.35
CA LEU A 339 19.51 0.21 -19.28
C LEU A 339 19.68 -0.95 -20.24
N GLU A 340 20.91 -1.21 -20.72
CA GLU A 340 21.19 -2.33 -21.61
C GLU A 340 20.78 -3.68 -21.00
N ALA A 341 20.95 -3.84 -19.71
CA ALA A 341 20.62 -5.05 -18.98
C ALA A 341 19.12 -5.30 -18.80
N SER A 342 18.23 -4.29 -19.06
CA SER A 342 16.82 -4.37 -18.68
C SER A 342 15.86 -3.76 -19.71
N ARG A 343 15.19 -4.63 -20.49
CA ARG A 343 14.15 -4.20 -21.44
C ARG A 343 13.04 -3.30 -20.84
N PRO A 344 12.50 -3.57 -19.63
CA PRO A 344 11.54 -2.65 -19.01
C PRO A 344 12.11 -1.26 -18.76
N ARG A 345 13.37 -1.16 -18.31
CA ARG A 345 14.02 0.14 -18.05
C ARG A 345 14.26 0.94 -19.32
N ARG A 346 14.71 0.29 -20.41
CA ARG A 346 14.81 0.94 -21.72
C ARG A 346 13.49 1.52 -22.20
N ARG A 347 12.39 0.76 -22.07
CA ARG A 347 11.05 1.22 -22.41
C ARG A 347 10.56 2.41 -21.56
N ALA A 348 11.00 2.48 -20.31
CA ALA A 348 10.72 3.62 -19.45
C ALA A 348 11.47 4.87 -19.93
N ARG A 349 12.76 4.72 -20.27
CA ARG A 349 13.57 5.79 -20.86
C ARG A 349 12.96 6.31 -22.16
N GLU A 350 12.67 5.41 -23.09
CA GLU A 350 12.03 5.73 -24.37
C GLU A 350 10.71 6.52 -24.19
N ALA A 351 9.91 6.19 -23.16
CA ALA A 351 8.68 6.90 -22.87
C ALA A 351 8.93 8.33 -22.40
N ILE A 352 9.96 8.55 -21.57
CA ILE A 352 10.39 9.88 -21.13
C ILE A 352 10.88 10.71 -22.30
N GLU A 353 11.75 10.17 -23.13
CA GLU A 353 12.33 10.87 -24.30
C GLU A 353 11.24 11.25 -25.32
N LYS A 354 10.32 10.33 -25.58
CA LYS A 354 9.18 10.61 -26.46
C LYS A 354 8.29 11.73 -25.93
N ARG A 355 8.12 11.83 -24.61
CA ARG A 355 7.31 12.90 -24.01
C ARG A 355 8.04 14.25 -24.05
N LYS A 356 9.37 14.25 -23.86
CA LYS A 356 10.20 15.45 -24.02
C LYS A 356 10.11 16.02 -25.45
N ALA A 357 10.27 15.16 -26.46
CA ALA A 357 10.17 15.58 -27.85
C ALA A 357 8.83 16.28 -28.15
N ARG A 358 7.72 15.69 -27.68
CA ARG A 358 6.39 16.31 -27.82
C ARG A 358 6.26 17.63 -27.08
N GLY A 359 6.87 17.76 -25.88
CA GLY A 359 6.84 18.99 -25.11
C GLY A 359 7.57 20.14 -25.78
N ASN A 360 8.63 19.84 -26.53
CA ASN A 360 9.32 20.85 -27.34
C ASN A 360 8.45 21.34 -28.50
N ASP A 361 7.77 20.42 -29.19
CA ASP A 361 6.84 20.77 -30.29
C ASP A 361 5.64 21.58 -29.77
N GLU A 362 5.07 21.18 -28.59
CA GLU A 362 3.96 21.90 -27.95
C GLU A 362 4.38 23.29 -27.48
N ASN A 363 5.61 23.48 -26.98
CA ASN A 363 6.14 24.77 -26.57
C ASN A 363 6.38 25.71 -27.79
N GLU A 364 6.75 25.18 -28.93
CA GLU A 364 6.83 25.96 -30.17
C GLU A 364 5.44 26.43 -30.63
N ILE A 365 4.42 25.57 -30.54
CA ILE A 365 3.03 25.91 -30.85
C ILE A 365 2.47 26.91 -29.82
N GLU A 366 2.76 26.72 -28.51
CA GLU A 366 2.33 27.64 -27.44
C GLU A 366 2.95 29.04 -27.60
N ASN A 367 4.19 29.16 -28.05
CA ASN A 367 4.80 30.46 -28.34
C ASN A 367 4.05 31.22 -29.44
N VAL A 368 3.53 30.50 -30.44
CA VAL A 368 2.66 31.06 -31.47
C VAL A 368 1.27 31.45 -30.94
N GLU A 369 0.70 30.64 -29.98
CA GLU A 369 -0.60 30.93 -29.35
C GLU A 369 -0.51 32.04 -28.30
N ILE A 370 0.63 32.23 -27.63
CA ILE A 370 0.87 33.33 -26.68
C ILE A 370 0.87 34.68 -27.44
N GLU A 371 1.41 34.71 -28.63
CA GLU A 371 1.36 35.89 -29.51
C GLU A 371 -0.09 36.19 -29.96
N SER A 372 -0.96 35.17 -30.01
CA SER A 372 -2.40 35.32 -30.37
C SER A 372 -3.34 35.61 -29.18
N GLY A 373 -2.82 35.69 -27.95
CA GLY A 373 -3.61 36.09 -26.75
C GLY A 373 -4.47 34.99 -26.11
N THR A 374 -4.40 33.73 -26.55
CA THR A 374 -5.21 32.59 -26.04
C THR A 374 -4.40 31.71 -25.11
N ARG A 375 -3.97 32.23 -23.93
CA ARG A 375 -3.31 31.43 -22.91
C ARG A 375 -4.31 30.49 -22.24
N ARG A 376 -4.11 29.16 -22.32
CA ARG A 376 -4.84 28.16 -21.51
C ARG A 376 -4.46 28.30 -20.03
N LYS A 377 -5.27 29.01 -19.28
CA LYS A 377 -5.01 29.50 -17.91
C LYS A 377 -4.91 28.45 -16.80
N ASN A 378 -5.05 27.12 -17.03
CA ASN A 378 -5.28 26.16 -15.96
C ASN A 378 -4.55 24.81 -16.09
N ARG A 379 -3.43 24.74 -16.81
CA ARG A 379 -2.64 23.49 -16.91
C ARG A 379 -1.95 23.19 -15.57
N LYS A 380 -1.97 21.92 -15.16
CA LYS A 380 -1.15 21.41 -14.05
C LYS A 380 0.25 21.05 -14.58
N GLU A 381 1.22 21.01 -13.67
CA GLU A 381 2.62 20.73 -14.02
C GLU A 381 3.11 19.48 -13.29
N LEU A 382 3.76 18.56 -14.01
CA LEU A 382 4.51 17.43 -13.48
C LEU A 382 6.00 17.64 -13.73
N SER A 383 6.80 17.70 -12.68
CA SER A 383 8.25 17.61 -12.80
C SER A 383 8.78 16.27 -12.31
N VAL A 384 9.60 15.61 -13.12
CA VAL A 384 10.27 14.36 -12.74
C VAL A 384 11.75 14.64 -12.58
N ARG A 385 12.25 14.54 -11.35
CA ARG A 385 13.62 14.86 -10.96
C ARG A 385 14.36 13.60 -10.57
N PHE A 386 15.52 13.39 -11.14
CA PHE A 386 16.43 12.31 -10.81
C PHE A 386 17.63 12.82 -10.02
N LEU A 387 18.39 11.93 -9.42
CA LEU A 387 19.61 12.24 -8.68
C LEU A 387 19.40 13.34 -7.60
N ARG A 388 18.26 13.30 -6.93
CA ARG A 388 17.92 14.22 -5.83
C ARG A 388 17.43 13.44 -4.61
N SER A 389 18.00 13.75 -3.46
CA SER A 389 17.57 13.22 -2.16
C SER A 389 17.03 14.34 -1.28
N PRO A 390 15.97 14.12 -0.49
CA PRO A 390 15.59 15.10 0.52
C PRO A 390 16.74 15.25 1.54
N SER A 391 17.02 16.48 1.92
CA SER A 391 18.00 16.85 2.95
C SER A 391 17.30 17.45 4.17
N ALA A 392 16.25 18.23 3.97
CA ALA A 392 15.41 18.76 5.04
C ALA A 392 14.02 19.14 4.52
N LEU A 393 13.03 19.06 5.39
CA LEU A 393 11.73 19.68 5.26
C LEU A 393 11.72 20.93 6.15
N VAL A 394 11.30 22.07 5.60
CA VAL A 394 11.40 23.36 6.26
C VAL A 394 10.01 23.95 6.44
N ALA A 395 9.77 24.51 7.61
CA ALA A 395 8.51 25.16 7.95
C ALA A 395 8.23 26.39 7.07
N ARG A 396 6.98 26.79 7.03
CA ARG A 396 6.58 28.07 6.46
C ARG A 396 7.04 29.22 7.36
N ASP A 397 7.30 30.36 6.77
CA ASP A 397 7.72 31.57 7.52
C ASP A 397 6.59 32.11 8.40
N ASP A 398 5.32 31.92 7.97
CA ASP A 398 4.12 32.39 8.68
C ASP A 398 3.49 31.35 9.62
N ASP A 399 3.92 30.07 9.52
CA ASP A 399 3.45 28.96 10.37
C ASP A 399 4.52 27.90 10.55
N ALA A 400 5.21 27.93 11.69
CA ALA A 400 6.30 27.01 12.03
C ALA A 400 5.86 25.53 12.17
N THR A 401 4.56 25.24 12.16
CA THR A 401 4.01 23.89 12.26
C THR A 401 3.70 23.27 10.89
N ARG A 402 3.71 24.06 9.81
CA ARG A 402 3.37 23.62 8.46
C ARG A 402 4.56 23.61 7.53
N LEU A 403 4.56 22.65 6.62
CA LEU A 403 5.53 22.54 5.56
C LEU A 403 5.46 23.77 4.62
N GLY A 404 6.60 24.35 4.29
CA GLY A 404 6.73 25.50 3.40
C GLY A 404 7.71 25.27 2.26
N SER A 405 8.80 24.54 2.51
CA SER A 405 9.78 24.23 1.48
C SER A 405 10.51 22.92 1.74
N VAL A 406 11.17 22.42 0.70
CA VAL A 406 11.97 21.18 0.72
C VAL A 406 13.36 21.49 0.20
N ILE A 407 14.38 21.12 0.97
CA ILE A 407 15.78 21.18 0.55
C ILE A 407 16.15 19.80 0.00
N LEU A 408 16.68 19.79 -1.22
CA LEU A 408 17.16 18.61 -1.92
C LEU A 408 18.67 18.65 -2.05
N GLU A 409 19.34 17.54 -1.79
CA GLU A 409 20.76 17.35 -2.10
C GLU A 409 20.89 16.68 -3.47
N MET A 410 21.81 17.17 -4.28
CA MET A 410 22.17 16.58 -5.57
C MET A 410 23.03 15.32 -5.35
N ASN A 411 22.75 14.27 -6.10
CA ASN A 411 23.47 13.01 -6.00
C ASN A 411 24.25 12.69 -7.27
N GLU A 412 25.28 11.88 -7.11
CA GLU A 412 25.95 11.16 -8.19
C GLU A 412 25.79 9.65 -7.99
N LEU A 413 25.89 8.87 -9.08
CA LEU A 413 25.83 7.40 -9.01
C LEU A 413 27.23 6.81 -8.92
N ARG A 414 27.49 6.06 -7.84
CA ARG A 414 28.77 5.34 -7.63
C ARG A 414 28.55 3.84 -7.58
N GLY A 415 29.53 3.09 -8.05
CA GLY A 415 29.55 1.62 -8.05
C GLY A 415 29.32 0.99 -9.43
N PRO A 416 29.43 -0.34 -9.55
CA PRO A 416 29.30 -1.06 -10.81
C PRO A 416 27.84 -1.08 -11.30
N PRO A 417 27.62 -1.29 -12.63
CA PRO A 417 26.30 -1.45 -13.20
C PRO A 417 25.47 -2.49 -12.44
N GLY A 418 24.18 -2.22 -12.27
CA GLY A 418 23.23 -3.09 -11.52
C GLY A 418 23.25 -2.93 -10.00
N SER A 419 24.31 -2.35 -9.41
CA SER A 419 24.44 -2.12 -7.96
C SER A 419 24.83 -0.68 -7.58
N ARG A 420 24.59 0.28 -8.47
CA ARG A 420 24.89 1.69 -8.25
C ARG A 420 24.16 2.27 -7.04
N ARG A 421 24.86 3.09 -6.29
CA ARG A 421 24.34 3.80 -5.11
C ARG A 421 24.37 5.29 -5.36
N ALA A 422 23.37 6.00 -4.89
CA ALA A 422 23.36 7.45 -4.85
C ALA A 422 24.27 7.91 -3.69
N VAL A 423 25.13 8.87 -3.99
CA VAL A 423 26.04 9.53 -3.03
C VAL A 423 25.82 11.04 -3.17
N GLY A 424 25.57 11.73 -2.06
CA GLY A 424 25.39 13.18 -2.05
C GLY A 424 26.66 13.91 -2.50
N THR A 425 26.49 15.00 -3.23
CA THR A 425 27.59 15.86 -3.71
C THR A 425 27.84 17.05 -2.80
N GLY A 426 26.96 17.31 -1.82
CA GLY A 426 26.94 18.50 -0.99
C GLY A 426 26.26 19.71 -1.63
N ALA A 427 26.00 19.69 -2.94
CA ALA A 427 25.23 20.75 -3.60
C ALA A 427 23.73 20.58 -3.31
N THR A 428 23.05 21.67 -3.02
CA THR A 428 21.63 21.66 -2.65
C THR A 428 20.79 22.58 -3.53
N GLU A 429 19.52 22.26 -3.65
CA GLU A 429 18.49 23.12 -4.25
C GLU A 429 17.25 23.15 -3.36
N THR A 430 16.41 24.15 -3.51
CA THR A 430 15.20 24.31 -2.68
C THR A 430 13.96 24.43 -3.55
N ILE A 431 12.97 23.57 -3.28
CA ILE A 431 11.62 23.72 -3.80
C ILE A 431 10.82 24.52 -2.78
N ARG A 432 10.30 25.67 -3.19
CA ARG A 432 9.51 26.58 -2.35
C ARG A 432 8.01 26.37 -2.57
N ASN A 433 7.20 26.96 -1.68
CA ASN A 433 5.75 26.89 -1.69
C ASN A 433 5.24 25.43 -1.76
N VAL A 434 5.78 24.58 -0.88
CA VAL A 434 5.40 23.18 -0.78
C VAL A 434 4.27 23.04 0.25
N ALA A 435 3.11 22.59 -0.21
CA ALA A 435 1.95 22.33 0.65
C ALA A 435 1.90 20.89 1.17
N LEU A 436 2.43 19.94 0.38
CA LEU A 436 2.35 18.51 0.66
C LEU A 436 3.65 17.80 0.28
N ALA A 437 4.20 17.00 1.17
CA ALA A 437 5.34 16.12 0.92
C ALA A 437 4.94 14.66 1.19
N LEU A 438 4.96 13.82 0.15
CA LEU A 438 4.58 12.42 0.25
C LEU A 438 5.82 11.51 0.24
N ARG A 439 6.00 10.71 1.30
CA ARG A 439 7.04 9.69 1.40
C ARG A 439 6.60 8.42 0.67
N SER A 440 7.16 8.13 -0.49
CA SER A 440 6.90 6.92 -1.28
C SER A 440 8.16 6.07 -1.46
N VAL A 441 8.96 5.93 -0.39
CA VAL A 441 10.26 5.25 -0.38
C VAL A 441 10.17 3.76 0.01
N GLY A 442 8.96 3.24 0.04
CA GLY A 442 8.63 1.83 0.22
C GLY A 442 7.99 1.50 1.57
N TYR A 443 7.29 0.38 1.58
CA TYR A 443 6.69 -0.17 2.79
C TYR A 443 7.75 -0.87 3.66
N ARG A 444 7.40 -1.10 4.93
CA ARG A 444 8.18 -1.91 5.87
C ARG A 444 7.23 -2.78 6.68
N SER A 445 7.51 -4.06 6.79
CA SER A 445 6.83 -4.89 7.78
C SER A 445 7.32 -4.51 9.17
N LYS A 446 6.43 -4.61 10.14
CA LYS A 446 6.75 -4.40 11.56
C LYS A 446 6.70 -5.73 12.30
N PRO A 447 7.47 -5.90 13.38
CA PRO A 447 7.29 -7.04 14.28
C PRO A 447 5.86 -7.04 14.81
N LEU A 448 5.37 -8.20 15.17
CA LEU A 448 4.09 -8.34 15.85
C LEU A 448 4.23 -7.79 17.27
N GLU A 449 3.53 -6.73 17.58
CA GLU A 449 3.42 -6.21 18.94
C GLU A 449 2.34 -7.01 19.67
N GLU A 450 2.73 -7.84 20.64
CA GLU A 450 1.78 -8.56 21.46
C GLU A 450 1.39 -7.68 22.66
N HIS A 451 0.29 -6.96 22.53
CA HIS A 451 -0.31 -6.18 23.64
C HIS A 451 -1.24 -7.05 24.50
N PHE A 452 -0.75 -8.21 24.97
CA PHE A 452 -1.57 -9.00 25.88
C PHE A 452 -1.38 -8.59 27.34
N ILE A 453 -2.27 -7.73 27.83
CA ILE A 453 -2.62 -7.63 29.24
C ILE A 453 -3.76 -8.61 29.51
N VAL A 454 -3.55 -9.90 29.33
CA VAL A 454 -4.36 -10.90 29.99
C VAL A 454 -3.53 -11.41 31.17
N LYS A 455 -3.83 -10.93 32.37
CA LYS A 455 -3.45 -11.59 33.60
C LYS A 455 -4.15 -12.96 33.62
N SER A 456 -3.52 -13.94 32.96
CA SER A 456 -3.88 -15.33 33.20
C SER A 456 -3.43 -15.68 34.64
N THR A 457 -4.40 -15.81 35.52
CA THR A 457 -4.18 -16.05 36.94
C THR A 457 -3.73 -17.49 37.26
N HIS A 458 -3.43 -18.34 36.26
CA HIS A 458 -3.31 -19.78 36.56
C HIS A 458 -2.23 -20.57 35.79
N GLU A 459 -1.26 -19.96 35.09
CA GLU A 459 -0.08 -20.74 34.67
C GLU A 459 1.20 -19.89 34.74
N PRO A 460 2.27 -20.41 35.40
CA PRO A 460 3.57 -19.78 35.41
C PRO A 460 4.20 -19.86 34.00
N ASP A 461 4.88 -18.82 33.61
CA ASP A 461 5.75 -18.60 32.44
C ASP A 461 6.03 -19.83 31.55
N ARG A 462 5.06 -20.27 30.78
CA ARG A 462 5.33 -21.05 29.58
C ARG A 462 5.79 -20.07 28.51
N PHE A 463 6.93 -20.35 27.92
CA PHE A 463 7.57 -19.61 26.86
C PHE A 463 6.53 -19.03 25.90
N LYS A 464 6.32 -17.70 25.93
CA LYS A 464 5.49 -17.01 24.93
C LYS A 464 6.15 -17.18 23.58
N GLN A 465 5.48 -17.83 22.65
CA GLN A 465 5.96 -18.01 21.31
C GLN A 465 5.78 -16.70 20.54
N SER A 466 6.79 -15.82 20.60
CA SER A 466 6.81 -14.63 19.76
C SER A 466 7.12 -15.01 18.30
N VAL A 467 6.52 -14.33 17.34
CA VAL A 467 6.88 -14.49 15.92
C VAL A 467 8.29 -13.95 15.71
N PRO A 468 9.26 -14.77 15.26
CA PRO A 468 10.59 -14.28 14.95
C PRO A 468 10.53 -13.18 13.89
N PHE A 469 11.35 -12.13 14.01
CA PHE A 469 11.35 -11.01 13.08
C PHE A 469 12.76 -10.48 12.84
N ASP A 470 13.14 -10.39 11.58
CA ASP A 470 14.38 -9.73 11.12
C ASP A 470 14.09 -8.24 10.89
N ALA A 471 14.40 -7.40 11.86
CA ALA A 471 14.15 -5.96 11.79
C ALA A 471 14.95 -5.27 10.69
N ALA A 472 16.14 -5.77 10.33
CA ALA A 472 16.99 -5.17 9.29
C ALA A 472 16.37 -5.40 7.90
N ARG A 473 15.88 -6.60 7.64
CA ARG A 473 15.23 -6.97 6.37
C ARG A 473 13.74 -6.62 6.35
N GLY A 474 13.10 -6.46 7.51
CA GLY A 474 11.66 -6.25 7.65
C GLY A 474 10.85 -7.47 7.24
N VAL A 475 11.26 -8.67 7.64
CA VAL A 475 10.63 -9.95 7.28
C VAL A 475 10.59 -10.92 8.46
N VAL A 476 9.71 -11.88 8.38
CA VAL A 476 9.76 -13.07 9.23
C VAL A 476 10.80 -14.03 8.64
N PRO A 477 11.85 -14.43 9.38
CA PRO A 477 12.84 -15.41 8.92
C PRO A 477 12.14 -16.72 8.52
N ASN A 478 12.52 -17.26 7.35
CA ASN A 478 11.86 -18.46 6.85
C ASN A 478 12.71 -19.22 5.82
N ALA A 479 12.44 -20.52 5.70
CA ALA A 479 12.94 -21.40 4.65
C ALA A 479 11.75 -21.93 3.84
N PHE A 480 11.59 -21.46 2.58
CA PHE A 480 10.46 -21.81 1.71
C PHE A 480 9.08 -21.58 2.36
N GLY A 481 8.96 -20.51 3.14
CA GLY A 481 7.75 -20.15 3.87
C GLY A 481 7.57 -20.83 5.24
N ARG A 482 8.41 -21.81 5.63
CA ARG A 482 8.47 -22.32 6.99
C ARG A 482 9.13 -21.28 7.89
N VAL A 483 8.46 -20.81 8.92
CA VAL A 483 9.06 -19.85 9.86
C VAL A 483 10.24 -20.50 10.58
N THR A 484 11.37 -19.82 10.61
CA THR A 484 12.60 -20.27 11.27
C THR A 484 12.97 -19.33 12.41
N HIS A 485 13.65 -19.88 13.39
CA HIS A 485 14.20 -19.16 14.53
C HIS A 485 15.71 -19.47 14.63
N SER A 486 16.53 -18.43 14.72
CA SER A 486 17.96 -18.61 14.96
C SER A 486 18.21 -18.86 16.45
N VAL A 487 18.91 -19.94 16.76
CA VAL A 487 19.32 -20.27 18.12
C VAL A 487 20.72 -19.72 18.38
N ALA A 488 20.91 -19.11 19.55
CA ALA A 488 22.21 -18.55 19.93
C ALA A 488 23.30 -19.64 19.91
N PRO A 489 24.55 -19.33 19.50
CA PRO A 489 25.66 -20.29 19.45
C PRO A 489 25.88 -21.04 20.75
N ALA A 490 25.64 -20.39 21.90
CA ALA A 490 25.75 -20.99 23.25
C ALA A 490 24.74 -22.13 23.50
N MET A 491 23.67 -22.26 22.70
CA MET A 491 22.65 -23.31 22.78
C MET A 491 22.73 -24.31 21.62
N GLY A 492 23.88 -24.41 20.95
CA GLY A 492 24.12 -25.35 19.85
C GLY A 492 24.05 -24.74 18.46
N GLY A 493 23.66 -23.50 18.30
CA GLY A 493 23.61 -22.78 17.01
C GLY A 493 22.69 -23.42 15.97
N GLY A 494 22.27 -22.67 14.98
CA GLY A 494 21.51 -23.16 13.83
C GLY A 494 20.12 -22.49 13.67
N GLU A 495 19.48 -22.79 12.54
CA GLU A 495 18.10 -22.40 12.27
C GLU A 495 17.15 -23.56 12.58
N TRP A 496 16.16 -23.29 13.39
CA TRP A 496 15.12 -24.26 13.73
C TRP A 496 13.80 -23.84 13.15
N GLN A 497 13.08 -24.76 12.55
CA GLN A 497 11.72 -24.52 12.09
C GLN A 497 10.78 -24.41 13.28
N VAL A 498 9.92 -23.38 13.29
CA VAL A 498 8.82 -23.25 14.22
C VAL A 498 7.68 -24.17 13.77
N PRO A 499 7.37 -25.27 14.49
CA PRO A 499 6.40 -26.25 14.01
C PRO A 499 5.02 -25.64 13.77
N GLY A 500 4.42 -25.91 12.61
CA GLY A 500 3.07 -25.47 12.26
C GLY A 500 2.93 -23.97 11.97
N LEU A 501 4.03 -23.20 11.93
CA LEU A 501 3.99 -21.77 11.60
C LEU A 501 4.64 -21.51 10.23
N TYR A 502 3.89 -20.87 9.36
CA TYR A 502 4.28 -20.55 7.97
C TYR A 502 4.08 -19.06 7.68
N VAL A 503 4.73 -18.56 6.65
CA VAL A 503 4.64 -17.16 6.23
C VAL A 503 4.56 -17.02 4.72
N VAL A 504 3.76 -16.06 4.24
CA VAL A 504 3.60 -15.75 2.80
C VAL A 504 3.64 -14.24 2.55
N GLY A 505 3.88 -13.87 1.32
CA GLY A 505 3.76 -12.51 0.80
C GLY A 505 4.86 -11.58 1.27
N TRP A 506 4.50 -10.32 1.48
CA TRP A 506 5.48 -9.29 1.86
C TRP A 506 6.16 -9.55 3.20
N LEU A 507 5.47 -10.21 4.09
CA LEU A 507 6.04 -10.61 5.38
C LEU A 507 7.14 -11.68 5.24
N LYS A 508 7.06 -12.52 4.17
CA LYS A 508 8.06 -13.55 3.83
C LYS A 508 9.24 -12.97 3.06
N ARG A 509 9.00 -12.19 1.98
CA ARG A 509 10.02 -11.76 1.02
C ARG A 509 10.35 -10.27 1.05
N GLY A 510 9.70 -9.52 1.93
CA GLY A 510 9.74 -8.06 1.96
C GLY A 510 8.74 -7.42 0.99
N PRO A 511 8.45 -6.12 1.14
CA PRO A 511 7.42 -5.43 0.38
C PRO A 511 7.89 -5.07 -1.05
N ARG A 512 8.02 -6.08 -1.90
CA ARG A 512 8.45 -5.98 -3.29
C ARG A 512 7.54 -6.79 -4.19
N GLY A 513 7.49 -6.41 -5.47
CA GLY A 513 6.73 -7.10 -6.51
C GLY A 513 5.27 -6.65 -6.60
N ILE A 514 4.53 -7.30 -7.49
CA ILE A 514 3.13 -7.01 -7.83
C ILE A 514 2.18 -8.03 -7.18
N ILE A 515 0.87 -7.80 -7.32
CA ILE A 515 -0.16 -8.72 -6.77
C ILE A 515 0.04 -10.15 -7.27
N GLY A 516 0.39 -10.34 -8.55
CA GLY A 516 0.62 -11.66 -9.15
C GLY A 516 1.74 -12.47 -8.53
N ASP A 517 2.78 -11.82 -7.99
CA ASP A 517 3.92 -12.50 -7.36
C ASP A 517 3.50 -13.26 -6.09
N ASN A 518 2.40 -12.84 -5.46
CA ASN A 518 1.87 -13.52 -4.28
C ASN A 518 1.29 -14.91 -4.61
N LEU A 519 0.90 -15.15 -5.86
CA LEU A 519 0.45 -16.49 -6.29
C LEU A 519 1.60 -17.50 -6.25
N ILE A 520 2.74 -17.13 -6.82
CA ILE A 520 3.95 -17.98 -6.83
C ILE A 520 4.47 -18.21 -5.41
N ASP A 521 4.46 -17.16 -4.62
CA ASP A 521 4.89 -17.19 -3.23
C ASP A 521 3.99 -18.07 -2.34
N ALA A 522 2.67 -18.01 -2.54
CA ALA A 522 1.70 -18.88 -1.88
C ALA A 522 1.86 -20.35 -2.30
N GLU A 523 2.11 -20.61 -3.60
CA GLU A 523 2.38 -21.96 -4.12
C GLU A 523 3.59 -22.59 -3.44
N GLU A 524 4.69 -21.85 -3.32
CA GLU A 524 5.92 -22.32 -2.64
C GLU A 524 5.64 -22.65 -1.17
N THR A 525 4.98 -21.76 -0.45
CA THR A 525 4.73 -21.95 0.99
C THR A 525 3.74 -23.06 1.26
N VAL A 526 2.62 -23.13 0.51
CA VAL A 526 1.64 -24.21 0.66
C VAL A 526 2.24 -25.54 0.20
N GLY A 527 3.06 -25.57 -0.85
CA GLY A 527 3.80 -26.76 -1.27
C GLY A 527 4.72 -27.29 -0.16
N ALA A 528 5.41 -26.38 0.55
CA ALA A 528 6.22 -26.72 1.72
C ALA A 528 5.38 -27.31 2.86
N LEU A 529 4.21 -26.69 3.14
CA LEU A 529 3.26 -27.16 4.16
C LEU A 529 2.72 -28.56 3.82
N VAL A 530 2.32 -28.81 2.59
CA VAL A 530 1.85 -30.13 2.11
C VAL A 530 2.94 -31.20 2.25
N ALA A 531 4.20 -30.86 1.93
CA ALA A 531 5.32 -31.76 2.11
C ALA A 531 5.56 -32.11 3.59
N ASP A 532 5.34 -31.16 4.49
CA ASP A 532 5.46 -31.39 5.93
C ASP A 532 4.30 -32.25 6.45
N ASP A 533 3.07 -32.06 5.96
CA ASP A 533 1.94 -32.94 6.29
C ASP A 533 2.19 -34.39 5.84
N ALA A 534 2.73 -34.60 4.65
CA ALA A 534 3.08 -35.92 4.14
C ALA A 534 4.14 -36.63 5.00
N ARG A 535 4.98 -35.87 5.70
CA ARG A 535 6.00 -36.38 6.65
C ARG A 535 5.46 -36.51 8.07
N GLY A 536 4.20 -36.16 8.33
CA GLY A 536 3.62 -36.16 9.67
C GLY A 536 4.16 -35.05 10.59
N MET A 537 4.75 -33.99 10.02
CA MET A 537 5.38 -32.89 10.74
C MET A 537 4.42 -31.75 11.12
N LEU A 538 3.19 -31.76 10.61
CA LEU A 538 2.20 -30.77 11.01
C LEU A 538 1.77 -31.00 12.47
N ARG A 539 1.37 -29.93 13.13
CA ARG A 539 0.80 -30.02 14.47
C ARG A 539 -0.49 -30.85 14.43
N LYS A 540 -0.78 -31.53 15.53
CA LYS A 540 -2.09 -32.11 15.78
C LYS A 540 -2.84 -31.15 16.67
N PRO A 541 -3.99 -30.60 16.23
CA PRO A 541 -4.80 -29.75 17.09
C PRO A 541 -5.16 -30.48 18.38
N ASP A 542 -5.19 -29.75 19.48
CA ASP A 542 -5.62 -30.29 20.75
C ASP A 542 -7.10 -30.75 20.63
N TYR A 543 -7.42 -31.97 21.10
CA TYR A 543 -8.76 -32.56 21.01
C TYR A 543 -9.86 -31.67 21.60
N ARG A 544 -9.50 -30.79 22.55
CA ARG A 544 -10.43 -29.83 23.17
C ARG A 544 -10.90 -28.75 22.18
N PHE A 545 -10.16 -28.50 21.13
CA PHE A 545 -10.44 -27.49 20.11
C PHE A 545 -10.75 -28.08 18.74
N LYS A 546 -10.80 -29.42 18.63
CA LYS A 546 -11.07 -30.11 17.38
C LYS A 546 -12.39 -29.59 16.77
N ASP A 547 -12.33 -29.25 15.48
CA ASP A 547 -13.44 -28.80 14.64
C ASP A 547 -14.02 -27.39 14.92
N ARG A 548 -13.45 -26.63 15.87
CA ARG A 548 -14.01 -25.32 16.25
C ARG A 548 -13.14 -24.12 15.89
N GLY A 549 -11.88 -24.32 15.54
CA GLY A 549 -10.98 -23.21 15.17
C GLY A 549 -10.91 -22.08 16.20
N VAL A 550 -10.91 -20.84 15.73
CA VAL A 550 -10.78 -19.63 16.56
C VAL A 550 -12.13 -19.08 17.04
N ALA A 551 -13.27 -19.48 16.44
CA ALA A 551 -14.58 -18.89 16.71
C ALA A 551 -14.94 -18.89 18.20
N PRO A 552 -14.86 -20.02 18.96
CA PRO A 552 -15.21 -20.04 20.38
C PRO A 552 -14.33 -19.12 21.24
N LEU A 553 -13.09 -18.89 20.83
CA LEU A 553 -12.19 -17.97 21.53
C LEU A 553 -12.63 -16.51 21.36
N LEU A 554 -12.97 -16.12 20.14
CA LEU A 554 -13.44 -14.77 19.84
C LEU A 554 -14.78 -14.50 20.54
N GLU A 555 -15.68 -15.47 20.57
CA GLU A 555 -16.95 -15.40 21.31
C GLU A 555 -16.70 -15.24 22.82
N ALA A 556 -15.83 -16.06 23.41
CA ALA A 556 -15.48 -15.98 24.84
C ALA A 556 -14.87 -14.62 25.23
N ARG A 557 -14.13 -14.01 24.28
CA ARG A 557 -13.56 -12.66 24.42
C ARG A 557 -14.55 -11.54 24.09
N LYS A 558 -15.78 -11.87 23.74
CA LYS A 558 -16.83 -10.91 23.31
C LYS A 558 -16.34 -9.98 22.20
N LYS A 559 -15.51 -10.52 21.30
CA LYS A 559 -14.97 -9.74 20.20
C LYS A 559 -16.01 -9.63 19.09
N SER A 560 -16.42 -8.41 18.77
CA SER A 560 -17.27 -8.14 17.60
C SER A 560 -16.45 -8.36 16.33
N THR A 561 -16.80 -9.40 15.57
CA THR A 561 -16.15 -9.76 14.30
C THR A 561 -17.10 -9.62 13.14
N VAL A 562 -16.57 -9.48 11.95
CA VAL A 562 -17.32 -9.49 10.69
C VAL A 562 -17.17 -10.86 10.05
N SER A 563 -18.28 -11.60 9.89
CA SER A 563 -18.31 -12.85 9.13
C SER A 563 -18.32 -12.60 7.61
N LYS A 564 -18.27 -13.66 6.79
CA LYS A 564 -18.43 -13.51 5.33
C LYS A 564 -19.82 -13.00 4.94
N GLU A 565 -20.84 -13.32 5.72
CA GLU A 565 -22.20 -12.79 5.54
C GLU A 565 -22.26 -11.31 5.92
N GLY A 566 -21.58 -10.92 7.02
CA GLY A 566 -21.40 -9.52 7.42
C GLY A 566 -20.67 -8.72 6.35
N TRP A 567 -19.59 -9.27 5.76
CA TRP A 567 -18.92 -8.66 4.62
C TRP A 567 -19.84 -8.45 3.43
N ARG A 568 -20.66 -9.43 3.07
CA ARG A 568 -21.63 -9.29 1.96
C ARG A 568 -22.62 -8.16 2.20
N ARG A 569 -23.06 -7.95 3.45
CA ARG A 569 -23.92 -6.81 3.80
C ARG A 569 -23.20 -5.48 3.62
N ILE A 570 -21.95 -5.39 4.08
CA ILE A 570 -21.12 -4.20 3.86
C ILE A 570 -20.94 -3.92 2.35
N ASP A 571 -20.57 -4.94 1.57
CA ASP A 571 -20.38 -4.81 0.12
C ASP A 571 -21.66 -4.36 -0.61
N ALA A 572 -22.81 -4.92 -0.22
CA ALA A 572 -24.09 -4.54 -0.78
C ALA A 572 -24.45 -3.08 -0.45
N GLU A 573 -24.24 -2.65 0.79
CA GLU A 573 -24.49 -1.25 1.20
C GLU A 573 -23.56 -0.27 0.49
N GLU A 574 -22.28 -0.58 0.36
CA GLU A 574 -21.34 0.27 -0.38
C GLU A 574 -21.70 0.38 -1.86
N ARG A 575 -22.16 -0.70 -2.49
CA ARG A 575 -22.64 -0.69 -3.87
C ARG A 575 -23.94 0.09 -4.02
N ARG A 576 -24.86 -0.03 -3.08
CA ARG A 576 -26.10 0.75 -3.04
C ARG A 576 -25.79 2.26 -2.99
N ARG A 577 -24.94 2.69 -2.05
CA ARG A 577 -24.48 4.08 -1.94
C ARG A 577 -23.75 4.54 -3.21
N GLY A 578 -22.94 3.67 -3.78
CA GLY A 578 -22.25 3.97 -5.03
C GLY A 578 -23.22 4.20 -6.18
N ALA A 579 -24.22 3.35 -6.34
CA ALA A 579 -25.24 3.49 -7.38
C ALA A 579 -26.00 4.82 -7.25
N GLU A 580 -26.34 5.25 -6.04
CA GLU A 580 -26.95 6.54 -5.77
C GLU A 580 -26.05 7.72 -6.15
N ALA A 581 -24.72 7.55 -6.02
CA ALA A 581 -23.71 8.54 -6.38
C ALA A 581 -23.19 8.40 -7.83
N GLY A 582 -23.73 7.50 -8.65
CA GLY A 582 -23.32 7.27 -10.03
C GLY A 582 -21.95 6.61 -10.19
N LYS A 583 -21.49 5.81 -9.20
CA LYS A 583 -20.19 5.13 -9.20
C LYS A 583 -20.28 3.67 -8.72
N PRO A 584 -19.24 2.84 -8.93
CA PRO A 584 -19.31 1.41 -8.62
C PRO A 584 -19.58 1.10 -7.15
N ARG A 585 -19.06 1.92 -6.25
CA ARG A 585 -19.28 1.84 -4.79
C ARG A 585 -18.89 3.13 -4.08
N GLU A 586 -19.53 3.41 -2.97
CA GLU A 586 -19.06 4.35 -1.96
C GLU A 586 -18.65 3.58 -0.71
N LYS A 587 -17.36 3.61 -0.40
CA LYS A 587 -16.81 2.81 0.71
C LYS A 587 -17.18 3.41 2.05
N ILE A 588 -17.55 2.55 3.00
CA ILE A 588 -17.74 2.94 4.39
C ILE A 588 -16.36 3.18 5.00
N THR A 589 -16.15 4.34 5.60
CA THR A 589 -14.85 4.76 6.16
C THR A 589 -14.75 4.61 7.68
N SER A 590 -15.86 4.28 8.36
CA SER A 590 -15.92 4.06 9.80
C SER A 590 -16.00 2.58 10.15
N VAL A 591 -15.09 2.09 11.00
CA VAL A 591 -15.12 0.72 11.52
C VAL A 591 -16.42 0.45 12.29
N LEU A 592 -16.87 1.42 13.10
CA LEU A 592 -18.12 1.28 13.86
C LEU A 592 -19.32 1.12 12.94
N GLU A 593 -19.40 1.90 11.87
CA GLU A 593 -20.46 1.79 10.87
C GLU A 593 -20.39 0.45 10.12
N MET A 594 -19.19 -0.01 9.73
CA MET A 594 -19.01 -1.34 9.14
C MET A 594 -19.54 -2.45 10.06
N LEU A 595 -19.21 -2.39 11.35
CA LEU A 595 -19.68 -3.36 12.34
C LEU A 595 -21.20 -3.31 12.52
N ARG A 596 -21.80 -2.11 12.51
CA ARG A 596 -23.26 -1.95 12.54
C ARG A 596 -23.91 -2.60 11.33
N VAL A 597 -23.49 -2.26 10.13
CA VAL A 597 -24.01 -2.81 8.87
C VAL A 597 -23.80 -4.33 8.80
N ALA A 598 -22.64 -4.82 9.25
CA ALA A 598 -22.35 -6.26 9.28
C ALA A 598 -23.31 -7.06 10.19
N ASN A 599 -23.86 -6.43 11.23
CA ASN A 599 -24.72 -7.08 12.21
C ASN A 599 -26.22 -6.76 12.03
N GLU A 600 -26.61 -5.87 11.10
CA GLU A 600 -28.01 -5.58 10.77
C GLU A 600 -28.67 -6.82 10.17
N GLY A 601 -29.64 -7.41 10.89
CA GLY A 601 -30.39 -8.59 10.46
C GLY A 601 -29.94 -9.93 11.06
N GLY A 602 -29.10 -9.89 12.13
CA GLY A 602 -28.78 -11.07 12.96
C GLY A 602 -29.67 -11.14 14.19
#